data_f7aba3166003e8f64afef1d7918f76d7
#
_entry.id   f7aba3166003e8f64afef1d7918f76d7
#
_cell.length_a   1.000
_cell.length_b   1.000
_cell.length_c   1.000
_cell.angle_alpha   90.00
_cell.angle_beta   90.00
_cell.angle_gamma   90.00
#
_symmetry.space_group_name_H-M   'P 1'
#
loop_
_entity.id
_entity.type
_entity.pdbx_description
1 polymer ?
#
loop_
_entity_poly.entity_id
_entity_poly.type
_entity_poly.pdbx_seq_one_letter_code
_entity_poly.pdbx_strand_id
1 'polypeptide(L)'
;MNQPVRAKPVIWVGPSRGELQDLPREVRRTMGIALWFAQQGRTHPTARQMKGQLANVIEIREDFDRNTYRLMYVAKLGEVIYVLYAFQKKATKGIATSKHVLDRVLDRLRQARAIHGRHGAES
;
A
#
# COMPACT_ATOMS: atom_id res chain seq x y z
N MET A 1 0.29 33.11 2.10
CA MET A 1 -0.92 32.44 1.59
C MET A 1 -0.66 30.97 1.43
N ASN A 2 -1.57 30.17 1.97
CA ASN A 2 -1.43 28.72 1.92
C ASN A 2 -1.91 28.20 0.57
N GLN A 3 -0.98 27.66 -0.21
CA GLN A 3 -1.38 26.93 -1.41
C GLN A 3 -1.94 25.57 -0.98
N PRO A 4 -3.00 25.11 -1.61
CA PRO A 4 -3.51 23.78 -1.31
C PRO A 4 -2.45 22.73 -1.58
N VAL A 5 -2.31 21.78 -0.66
CA VAL A 5 -1.39 20.66 -0.85
C VAL A 5 -1.91 19.84 -2.02
N ARG A 6 -1.06 19.60 -3.02
CA ARG A 6 -1.43 18.73 -4.12
C ARG A 6 -1.53 17.30 -3.63
N ALA A 7 -2.67 16.68 -3.87
CA ALA A 7 -2.82 15.27 -3.59
C ALA A 7 -1.88 14.45 -4.49
N LYS A 8 -1.14 13.53 -3.90
CA LYS A 8 -0.30 12.62 -4.67
C LYS A 8 -1.20 11.67 -5.45
N PRO A 9 -0.92 11.42 -6.73
CA PRO A 9 -1.67 10.40 -7.47
C PRO A 9 -1.39 9.02 -6.93
N VAL A 10 -2.36 8.11 -7.10
CA VAL A 10 -2.21 6.69 -6.76
C VAL A 10 -1.97 5.92 -8.05
N ILE A 11 -0.92 5.12 -8.07
CA ILE A 11 -0.66 4.17 -9.14
C ILE A 11 -0.81 2.76 -8.59
N TRP A 12 -1.65 1.97 -9.22
CA TRP A 12 -1.91 0.60 -8.83
C TRP A 12 -0.92 -0.32 -9.56
N VAL A 13 -0.06 -0.99 -8.79
CA VAL A 13 0.94 -1.89 -9.36
C VAL A 13 0.30 -3.24 -9.63
N GLY A 14 0.44 -3.75 -10.85
CA GLY A 14 -0.14 -5.04 -11.23
C GLY A 14 -1.63 -5.12 -10.92
N PRO A 15 -2.12 -6.22 -10.34
CA PRO A 15 -3.54 -6.42 -10.07
C PRO A 15 -4.01 -5.81 -8.74
N SER A 16 -3.25 -4.90 -8.12
CA SER A 16 -3.54 -4.42 -6.76
C SER A 16 -4.89 -3.73 -6.63
N ARG A 17 -5.35 -3.02 -7.65
CA ARG A 17 -6.67 -2.38 -7.61
C ARG A 17 -7.79 -3.41 -7.52
N GLY A 18 -7.74 -4.44 -8.35
CA GLY A 18 -8.72 -5.52 -8.32
C GLY A 18 -8.68 -6.28 -7.01
N GLU A 19 -7.49 -6.48 -6.46
CA GLU A 19 -7.34 -7.12 -5.16
C GLU A 19 -8.05 -6.34 -4.07
N LEU A 20 -7.90 -5.01 -4.05
CA LEU A 20 -8.63 -4.18 -3.09
C LEU A 20 -10.14 -4.26 -3.31
N GLN A 21 -10.58 -4.23 -4.57
CA GLN A 21 -12.00 -4.30 -4.91
C GLN A 21 -12.65 -5.62 -4.47
N ASP A 22 -11.87 -6.69 -4.35
CA ASP A 22 -12.35 -7.99 -3.91
C ASP A 22 -12.51 -8.10 -2.39
N LEU A 23 -12.06 -7.11 -1.63
CA LEU A 23 -12.19 -7.10 -0.18
C LEU A 23 -13.58 -6.61 0.26
N PRO A 24 -14.02 -6.93 1.50
CA PRO A 24 -15.30 -6.44 2.00
C PRO A 24 -15.44 -4.93 1.93
N ARG A 25 -16.65 -4.46 1.74
CA ARG A 25 -16.94 -3.02 1.57
C ARG A 25 -16.36 -2.15 2.69
N GLU A 26 -16.55 -2.56 3.95
CA GLU A 26 -16.06 -1.81 5.09
C GLU A 26 -14.54 -1.72 5.10
N VAL A 27 -13.87 -2.81 4.71
CA VAL A 27 -12.41 -2.86 4.60
C VAL A 27 -11.94 -1.92 3.49
N ARG A 28 -12.59 -1.98 2.32
CA ARG A 28 -12.27 -1.09 1.19
C ARG A 28 -12.41 0.37 1.60
N ARG A 29 -13.45 0.70 2.37
CA ARG A 29 -13.68 2.06 2.84
C ARG A 29 -12.54 2.54 3.73
N THR A 30 -12.15 1.74 4.72
CA THR A 30 -11.05 2.11 5.63
C THR A 30 -9.74 2.24 4.87
N MET A 31 -9.45 1.31 3.98
CA MET A 31 -8.22 1.36 3.19
C MET A 31 -8.21 2.56 2.25
N GLY A 32 -9.36 2.90 1.66
CA GLY A 32 -9.49 4.11 0.82
C GLY A 32 -9.22 5.39 1.60
N ILE A 33 -9.73 5.49 2.84
CA ILE A 33 -9.46 6.63 3.71
C ILE A 33 -7.97 6.70 4.05
N ALA A 34 -7.36 5.56 4.37
CA ALA A 34 -5.94 5.52 4.70
C ALA A 34 -5.06 5.92 3.51
N LEU A 35 -5.43 5.50 2.29
CA LEU A 35 -4.73 5.93 1.07
C LEU A 35 -4.92 7.42 0.82
N TRP A 36 -6.10 7.95 1.10
CA TRP A 36 -6.34 9.39 0.99
C TRP A 36 -5.42 10.17 1.94
N PHE A 37 -5.24 9.68 3.17
CA PHE A 37 -4.27 10.27 4.10
C PHE A 37 -2.87 10.29 3.49
N ALA A 38 -2.46 9.16 2.90
CA ALA A 38 -1.14 9.04 2.26
C ALA A 38 -1.00 10.05 1.11
N GLN A 39 -2.06 10.24 0.32
CA GLN A 39 -2.05 11.21 -0.78
C GLN A 39 -1.87 12.64 -0.28
N GLN A 40 -2.29 12.93 0.95
CA GLN A 40 -2.11 14.24 1.58
C GLN A 40 -0.78 14.38 2.32
N GLY A 41 0.10 13.39 2.19
CA GLY A 41 1.37 13.39 2.90
C GLY A 41 1.27 13.00 4.36
N ARG A 42 0.16 12.36 4.76
CA ARG A 42 -0.11 11.93 6.13
C ARG A 42 -0.11 10.42 6.22
N THR A 43 0.03 9.92 7.44
CA THR A 43 -0.05 8.49 7.73
C THR A 43 -1.27 8.23 8.61
N HIS A 44 -2.16 7.38 8.13
CA HIS A 44 -3.35 7.00 8.88
C HIS A 44 -2.95 6.21 10.14
N PRO A 45 -3.71 6.35 11.26
CA PRO A 45 -3.36 5.61 12.49
C PRO A 45 -3.27 4.09 12.35
N THR A 46 -3.99 3.51 11.39
CA THR A 46 -3.93 2.06 11.13
C THR A 46 -2.74 1.66 10.25
N ALA A 47 -1.98 2.63 9.76
CA ALA A 47 -0.83 2.37 8.90
C ALA A 47 0.45 2.38 9.71
N ARG A 48 1.37 1.49 9.35
CA ARG A 48 2.68 1.44 9.98
C ARG A 48 3.75 1.12 8.95
N GLN A 49 4.94 1.64 9.18
CA GLN A 49 6.08 1.35 8.34
C GLN A 49 6.60 -0.05 8.64
N MET A 50 6.87 -0.81 7.59
CA MET A 50 7.45 -2.15 7.72
C MET A 50 8.95 -2.05 8.01
N LYS A 51 9.57 -3.19 8.28
CA LYS A 51 10.99 -3.28 8.63
C LYS A 51 11.72 -4.24 7.70
N GLY A 52 13.06 -4.25 7.80
CA GLY A 52 13.91 -5.16 7.04
C GLY A 52 13.84 -4.88 5.55
N GLN A 53 13.63 -5.94 4.77
CA GLN A 53 13.57 -5.84 3.31
C GLN A 53 12.40 -4.95 2.83
N LEU A 54 11.39 -4.74 3.65
CA LEU A 54 10.22 -3.94 3.35
C LEU A 54 10.27 -2.57 4.02
N ALA A 55 11.46 -2.05 4.36
CA ALA A 55 11.61 -0.84 5.15
C ALA A 55 10.94 0.39 4.54
N ASN A 56 10.77 0.42 3.21
CA ASN A 56 10.11 1.54 2.52
C ASN A 56 8.63 1.29 2.27
N VAL A 57 8.11 0.17 2.71
CA VAL A 57 6.71 -0.23 2.51
C VAL A 57 5.92 0.14 3.76
N ILE A 58 4.72 0.67 3.55
CA ILE A 58 3.77 0.98 4.61
C ILE A 58 2.60 0.01 4.51
N GLU A 59 2.20 -0.55 5.64
CA GLU A 59 1.09 -1.48 5.74
C GLU A 59 -0.10 -0.81 6.40
N ILE A 60 -1.25 -0.86 5.74
CA ILE A 60 -2.54 -0.52 6.34
C ILE A 60 -3.18 -1.83 6.80
N ARG A 61 -3.63 -1.87 8.04
CA ARG A 61 -4.27 -3.05 8.60
C ARG A 61 -5.69 -2.72 9.01
N GLU A 62 -6.62 -3.61 8.68
CA GLU A 62 -8.02 -3.49 9.11
C GLU A 62 -8.53 -4.86 9.53
N ASP A 63 -9.08 -4.93 10.74
CA ASP A 63 -9.76 -6.11 11.25
C ASP A 63 -11.26 -5.95 11.01
N PHE A 64 -11.88 -6.97 10.41
CA PHE A 64 -13.30 -6.96 10.12
C PHE A 64 -13.85 -8.39 10.12
N ASP A 65 -14.93 -8.60 10.85
CA ASP A 65 -15.64 -9.89 10.92
C ASP A 65 -14.69 -11.06 11.19
N ARG A 66 -13.83 -10.89 12.23
CA ARG A 66 -12.86 -11.89 12.69
C ARG A 66 -11.73 -12.19 11.71
N ASN A 67 -11.63 -11.41 10.64
CA ASN A 67 -10.55 -11.54 9.67
C ASN A 67 -9.68 -10.30 9.71
N THR A 68 -8.43 -10.45 9.27
CA THR A 68 -7.49 -9.35 9.15
C THR A 68 -7.18 -9.13 7.68
N TYR A 69 -7.27 -7.88 7.26
CA TYR A 69 -6.97 -7.47 5.88
C TYR A 69 -5.82 -6.49 5.88
N ARG A 70 -4.99 -6.54 4.85
CA ARG A 70 -3.82 -5.67 4.73
C ARG A 70 -3.73 -5.09 3.35
N LEU A 71 -3.22 -3.86 3.28
CA LEU A 71 -2.84 -3.21 2.02
C LEU A 71 -1.45 -2.65 2.22
N MET A 72 -0.56 -2.90 1.25
CA MET A 72 0.81 -2.41 1.29
C MET A 72 1.05 -1.41 0.18
N TYR A 73 1.68 -0.28 0.52
CA TYR A 73 1.97 0.78 -0.44
C TYR A 73 3.32 1.42 -0.15
N VAL A 74 3.83 2.17 -1.12
CA VAL A 74 5.05 2.94 -1.01
C VAL A 74 4.74 4.40 -1.31
N ALA A 75 5.25 5.31 -0.49
CA ALA A 75 5.01 6.75 -0.63
C ALA A 75 6.28 7.57 -0.87
N LYS A 76 7.44 6.92 -0.99
CA LYS A 76 8.73 7.61 -1.11
C LYS A 76 9.37 7.48 -2.49
N LEU A 77 8.61 7.05 -3.49
CA LEU A 77 9.07 7.04 -4.87
C LEU A 77 8.44 8.25 -5.58
N GLY A 78 9.12 9.38 -5.53
CA GLY A 78 8.60 10.62 -6.07
C GLY A 78 7.36 11.11 -5.33
N GLU A 79 6.50 11.85 -6.01
CA GLU A 79 5.25 12.40 -5.44
C GLU A 79 4.05 11.51 -5.81
N VAL A 80 4.21 10.21 -5.69
CA VAL A 80 3.23 9.20 -6.10
C VAL A 80 3.07 8.16 -5.01
N ILE A 81 1.86 7.66 -4.84
CA ILE A 81 1.56 6.52 -3.98
C ILE A 81 1.46 5.27 -4.86
N TYR A 82 2.35 4.32 -4.67
CA TYR A 82 2.31 3.04 -5.41
C TYR A 82 1.67 1.98 -4.51
N VAL A 83 0.47 1.52 -4.86
CA VAL A 83 -0.18 0.44 -4.14
C VAL A 83 0.35 -0.89 -4.67
N LEU A 84 0.90 -1.70 -3.78
CA LEU A 84 1.60 -2.94 -4.15
C LEU A 84 0.71 -4.18 -4.05
N TYR A 85 -0.04 -4.32 -2.97
CA TYR A 85 -0.76 -5.55 -2.70
C TYR A 85 -1.87 -5.30 -1.69
N ALA A 86 -3.05 -5.88 -1.93
CA ALA A 86 -4.15 -5.88 -0.97
C ALA A 86 -4.65 -7.31 -0.81
N PHE A 87 -4.79 -7.79 0.44
CA PHE A 87 -5.08 -9.20 0.67
C PHE A 87 -5.69 -9.43 2.05
N GLN A 88 -6.33 -10.57 2.21
CA GLN A 88 -6.74 -11.08 3.51
C GLN A 88 -5.57 -11.86 4.10
N LYS A 89 -5.17 -11.50 5.32
CA LYS A 89 -4.15 -12.26 6.03
C LYS A 89 -4.76 -13.56 6.52
N LYS A 90 -4.25 -14.68 6.03
CA LYS A 90 -4.65 -15.98 6.53
C LYS A 90 -4.05 -16.19 7.92
N ALA A 91 -4.83 -16.77 8.81
CA ALA A 91 -4.36 -17.07 10.16
C ALA A 91 -3.18 -18.02 10.09
N THR A 92 -1.98 -17.49 10.27
CA THR A 92 -0.77 -18.28 10.46
C THR A 92 -0.33 -18.09 11.90
N LYS A 93 0.26 -19.12 12.47
CA LYS A 93 0.84 -19.01 13.81
C LYS A 93 1.96 -17.98 13.75
N GLY A 94 1.79 -16.90 14.53
CA GLY A 94 2.79 -15.86 14.66
C GLY A 94 2.47 -14.59 13.88
N ILE A 95 3.26 -13.56 14.17
CA ILE A 95 3.09 -12.22 13.61
C ILE A 95 3.97 -11.95 12.39
N ALA A 96 4.80 -12.91 12.02
CA ALA A 96 5.72 -12.76 10.91
C ALA A 96 4.98 -12.72 9.57
N THR A 97 5.44 -11.86 8.67
CA THR A 97 4.97 -11.85 7.28
C THR A 97 5.36 -13.18 6.63
N SER A 98 4.39 -13.86 6.01
CA SER A 98 4.69 -15.13 5.34
C SER A 98 5.65 -14.89 4.18
N LYS A 99 6.45 -15.91 3.86
CA LYS A 99 7.38 -15.83 2.72
C LYS A 99 6.65 -15.53 1.41
N HIS A 100 5.47 -16.12 1.22
CA HIS A 100 4.66 -15.92 0.03
C HIS A 100 4.28 -14.44 -0.13
N VAL A 101 3.82 -13.79 0.95
CA VAL A 101 3.46 -12.38 0.94
C VAL A 101 4.71 -11.53 0.71
N LEU A 102 5.81 -11.84 1.41
CA LEU A 102 7.06 -11.12 1.25
C LEU A 102 7.55 -11.14 -0.20
N ASP A 103 7.59 -12.32 -0.80
CA ASP A 103 8.06 -12.47 -2.19
C ASP A 103 7.19 -11.68 -3.15
N ARG A 104 5.87 -11.70 -2.96
CA ARG A 104 4.95 -10.95 -3.80
C ARG A 104 5.14 -9.45 -3.66
N VAL A 105 5.27 -8.96 -2.43
CA VAL A 105 5.46 -7.53 -2.19
C VAL A 105 6.79 -7.07 -2.76
N LEU A 106 7.86 -7.83 -2.58
CA LEU A 106 9.16 -7.50 -3.15
C LEU A 106 9.12 -7.44 -4.68
N ASP A 107 8.42 -8.39 -5.31
CA ASP A 107 8.26 -8.38 -6.76
C ASP A 107 7.52 -7.13 -7.23
N ARG A 108 6.43 -6.78 -6.58
CA ARG A 108 5.66 -5.60 -6.96
C ARG A 108 6.38 -4.29 -6.62
N LEU A 109 7.23 -4.30 -5.60
CA LEU A 109 8.11 -3.17 -5.30
C LEU A 109 9.09 -2.94 -6.45
N ARG A 110 9.65 -4.02 -7.02
CA ARG A 110 10.50 -3.90 -8.22
C ARG A 110 9.72 -3.30 -9.38
N GLN A 111 8.48 -3.74 -9.58
CA GLN A 111 7.61 -3.17 -10.62
C GLN A 111 7.34 -1.69 -10.40
N ALA A 112 7.07 -1.28 -9.16
CA ALA A 112 6.87 0.12 -8.82
C ALA A 112 8.11 0.96 -9.15
N ARG A 113 9.29 0.46 -8.80
CA ARG A 113 10.55 1.14 -9.12
C ARG A 113 10.78 1.27 -10.62
N ALA A 114 10.42 0.23 -11.38
CA ALA A 114 10.53 0.27 -12.83
C ALA A 114 9.56 1.30 -13.44
N ILE A 115 8.33 1.36 -12.95
CA ILE A 115 7.36 2.37 -13.37
C ILE A 115 7.89 3.76 -13.04
N HIS A 116 8.37 3.97 -11.85
CA HIS A 116 8.92 5.26 -11.41
C HIS A 116 10.12 5.67 -12.25
N GLY A 117 11.00 4.74 -12.56
CA GLY A 117 12.17 5.01 -13.42
C GLY A 117 11.79 5.46 -14.81
N ARG A 118 10.76 4.85 -15.40
CA ARG A 118 10.25 5.27 -16.71
C ARG A 118 9.67 6.67 -16.69
N HIS A 119 8.89 7.01 -15.65
CA HIS A 119 8.33 8.36 -15.50
C HIS A 119 9.42 9.38 -15.26
N GLY A 120 10.42 9.06 -14.47
CA GLY A 120 11.57 9.93 -14.24
C GLY A 120 12.35 10.23 -15.51
N ALA A 121 12.49 9.24 -16.38
CA ALA A 121 13.21 9.40 -17.66
C ALA A 121 12.47 10.27 -18.67
N GLU A 122 11.16 10.38 -18.54
CA GLU A 122 10.32 11.16 -19.44
C GLU A 122 10.22 12.64 -19.04
N SER A 123 10.66 12.98 -17.85
CA SER A 123 10.55 14.36 -17.33
C SER A 123 11.69 15.28 -17.73
#